data_703f1c370c1cba01583ab9e6c8fd3150
#
_entry.id   703f1c370c1cba01583ab9e6c8fd3150
#
_cell.length_a   1.000
_cell.length_b   1.000
_cell.length_c   1.000
_cell.angle_alpha   90.00
_cell.angle_beta   90.00
_cell.angle_gamma   90.00
#
_symmetry.space_group_name_H-M   'P 1'
#
loop_
_entity.id
_entity.type
_entity.pdbx_description
1 polymer ?
#
loop_
_entity_poly.entity_id
_entity_poly.type
_entity_poly.pdbx_seq_one_letter_code
_entity_poly.pdbx_strand_id
1 'polypeptide(L)' 'MTEEIITDVATFEFPFNKHVTLKNIAHDNGLNMLRITLRENRRFTIFELDPANAAAFGAQLQDWAREHDS' A
#
# COMPACT_ATOMS: atom_id res chain seq x y z
N MET A 1 4.16 -13.30 22.90
CA MET A 1 5.09 -12.73 21.92
C MET A 1 4.34 -12.51 20.61
N THR A 2 4.30 -11.28 20.14
CA THR A 2 3.59 -10.96 18.92
C THR A 2 4.48 -11.27 17.71
N GLU A 3 4.00 -12.13 16.84
CA GLU A 3 4.71 -12.41 15.60
C GLU A 3 3.97 -11.75 14.47
N GLU A 4 4.70 -10.97 13.70
CA GLU A 4 4.16 -10.38 12.46
C GLU A 4 4.76 -11.14 11.30
N ILE A 5 3.91 -11.58 10.39
CA ILE A 5 4.36 -12.20 9.16
C ILE A 5 4.20 -11.17 8.06
N ILE A 6 5.31 -10.83 7.43
CA ILE A 6 5.34 -9.81 6.38
C ILE A 6 5.47 -10.49 5.03
N THR A 7 4.53 -10.23 4.14
CA THR A 7 4.50 -10.82 2.81
C THR A 7 4.47 -9.71 1.77
N ASP A 8 5.30 -9.84 0.74
CA ASP A 8 5.31 -8.87 -0.35
C ASP A 8 4.03 -9.00 -1.19
N VAL A 9 3.42 -7.88 -1.49
CA VAL A 9 2.22 -7.83 -2.32
C VAL A 9 2.56 -7.29 -3.70
N ALA A 10 3.17 -6.10 -3.77
CA ALA A 10 3.48 -5.47 -5.05
C ALA A 10 4.50 -4.36 -4.86
N THR A 11 5.16 -4.00 -5.96
CA THR A 11 6.06 -2.86 -5.99
C THR A 11 5.78 -2.08 -7.26
N PHE A 12 5.72 -0.76 -7.13
CA PHE A 12 5.49 0.13 -8.26
C PHE A 12 6.58 1.17 -8.35
N GLU A 13 6.97 1.48 -9.58
CA GLU A 13 7.88 2.59 -9.84
C GLU A 13 7.11 3.65 -10.62
N PHE A 14 7.09 4.84 -10.07
CA PHE A 14 6.40 5.97 -10.68
C PHE A 14 7.41 7.00 -11.15
N PRO A 15 6.98 7.95 -12.00
CA PRO A 15 7.87 9.03 -12.45
C PRO A 15 8.40 9.86 -11.28
N PHE A 16 9.50 10.55 -11.52
CA PHE A 16 10.12 11.46 -10.56
C PHE A 16 10.68 10.75 -9.33
N ASN A 17 11.26 9.55 -9.54
CA ASN A 17 11.96 8.79 -8.50
C ASN A 17 11.06 8.43 -7.32
N LYS A 18 9.82 8.07 -7.62
CA LYS A 18 8.88 7.61 -6.60
C LYS A 18 8.73 6.11 -6.69
N HIS A 19 8.95 5.43 -5.58
CA HIS A 19 8.81 3.98 -5.49
C HIS A 19 7.81 3.64 -4.40
N VAL A 20 6.86 2.78 -4.72
CA VAL A 20 5.83 2.37 -3.76
C VAL A 20 5.92 0.87 -3.57
N THR A 21 5.99 0.45 -2.33
CA THR A 21 5.99 -0.97 -1.97
C THR A 21 4.77 -1.27 -1.11
N LEU A 22 4.06 -2.32 -1.46
CA LEU A 22 2.89 -2.79 -0.71
C LEU A 22 3.25 -4.12 -0.06
N LYS A 23 3.03 -4.21 1.24
CA LYS A 23 3.28 -5.45 1.99
C LYS A 23 2.09 -5.77 2.88
N ASN A 24 1.78 -7.04 2.97
CA ASN A 24 0.77 -7.52 3.92
C ASN A 24 1.43 -7.80 5.25
N ILE A 25 0.88 -7.23 6.31
CA ILE A 25 1.35 -7.47 7.67
C ILE A 25 0.27 -8.27 8.37
N ALA A 26 0.53 -9.54 8.58
CA ALA A 26 -0.39 -10.43 9.30
C ALA A 26 0.00 -10.45 10.77
N HIS A 27 -0.91 -10.01 11.61
CA HIS A 27 -0.71 -10.01 13.06
C HIS A 27 -1.22 -11.33 13.64
N ASP A 28 -0.68 -11.73 14.77
CA ASP A 28 -1.01 -13.02 15.36
C ASP A 28 -2.45 -13.12 15.87
N ASN A 29 -3.14 -11.99 15.99
CA ASN A 29 -4.57 -11.97 16.33
C ASN A 29 -5.48 -12.16 15.10
N GLY A 30 -4.91 -12.46 13.95
CA GLY A 30 -5.68 -12.67 12.72
C GLY A 30 -5.95 -11.40 11.92
N LEU A 31 -5.54 -10.25 12.42
CA LEU A 31 -5.72 -8.98 11.73
C LEU A 31 -4.67 -8.80 10.65
N ASN A 32 -5.10 -8.40 9.47
CA ASN A 32 -4.20 -8.10 8.36
C ASN A 32 -4.25 -6.61 8.04
N MET A 33 -3.07 -6.02 7.86
CA MET A 33 -2.95 -4.62 7.46
C MET A 33 -2.10 -4.54 6.21
N LEU A 34 -2.41 -3.59 5.36
CA LEU A 34 -1.61 -3.31 4.18
C LEU A 34 -0.65 -2.17 4.49
N ARG A 35 0.64 -2.46 4.47
CA ARG A 35 1.66 -1.43 4.68
C ARG A 35 2.09 -0.85 3.35
N ILE A 36 1.94 0.45 3.22
CA ILE A 36 2.34 1.18 2.02
C ILE A 36 3.57 2.00 2.36
N THR A 37 4.66 1.77 1.64
CA THR A 37 5.89 2.52 1.81
C THR A 37 6.12 3.32 0.53
N LEU A 38 6.14 4.64 0.67
CA LEU A 38 6.48 5.53 -0.43
C LEU A 38 7.89 6.05 -0.20
N ARG A 39 8.77 5.79 -1.14
CA ARG A 39 10.13 6.30 -1.11
C ARG A 39 10.30 7.36 -2.21
N GLU A 40 10.73 8.55 -1.81
CA GLU A 40 11.06 9.63 -2.72
C GLU A 40 12.50 10.05 -2.42
N ASN A 41 13.44 9.63 -3.26
CA ASN A 41 14.86 9.87 -3.03
C ASN A 41 15.29 9.32 -1.66
N ARG A 42 15.52 10.20 -0.67
CA ARG A 42 15.91 9.80 0.68
C ARG A 42 14.78 9.87 1.68
N ARG A 43 13.58 10.22 1.22
CA ARG A 43 12.42 10.33 2.10
C ARG A 43 11.60 9.07 2.04
N PHE A 44 11.13 8.64 3.20
CA PHE A 44 10.22 7.51 3.31
C PHE A 44 8.95 7.96 4.01
N THR A 45 7.82 7.58 3.44
CA THR A 45 6.52 7.75 4.08
C THR A 45 5.91 6.37 4.21
N ILE A 46 5.57 5.98 5.41
CA ILE A 46 5.02 4.65 5.69
C ILE A 46 3.70 4.82 6.41
N PHE A 47 2.67 4.17 5.89
CA PHE A 47 1.37 4.14 6.55
C PHE A 47 0.70 2.80 6.29
N GLU A 48 -0.28 2.47 7.12
CA GLU A 48 -0.98 1.20 7.01
C GLU A 48 -2.47 1.43 6.86
N LEU A 49 -3.09 0.57 6.06
CA LEU A 49 -4.52 0.59 5.81
C LEU A 49 -5.13 -0.74 6.22
N ASP A 50 -6.29 -0.69 6.85
CA ASP A 50 -7.10 -1.87 7.04
C ASP A 50 -7.81 -2.23 5.71
N PRO A 51 -8.36 -3.45 5.58
CA PRO A 51 -8.98 -3.85 4.31
C PRO A 51 -10.09 -2.93 3.82
N ALA A 52 -10.92 -2.42 4.72
CA ALA A 52 -12.04 -1.55 4.32
C ALA A 52 -11.53 -0.24 3.74
N ASN A 53 -10.55 0.38 4.39
CA ASN A 53 -9.99 1.63 3.90
C ASN A 53 -9.15 1.42 2.64
N ALA A 54 -8.47 0.30 2.53
CA ALA A 54 -7.73 -0.04 1.32
C ALA A 54 -8.69 -0.17 0.13
N ALA A 55 -9.85 -0.82 0.34
CA ALA A 55 -10.85 -0.97 -0.71
C ALA A 55 -11.40 0.38 -1.17
N ALA A 56 -11.72 1.25 -0.21
CA ALA A 56 -12.25 2.57 -0.53
C ALA A 56 -11.23 3.42 -1.28
N PHE A 57 -9.98 3.41 -0.82
CA PHE A 57 -8.91 4.16 -1.47
C PHE A 57 -8.66 3.63 -2.88
N GLY A 58 -8.58 2.31 -3.03
CA GLY A 58 -8.36 1.70 -4.34
C GLY A 58 -9.50 2.00 -5.32
N ALA A 59 -10.75 1.99 -4.84
CA ALA A 59 -11.89 2.31 -5.69
C ALA A 59 -11.81 3.73 -6.23
N GLN A 60 -11.39 4.69 -5.41
CA GLN A 60 -11.24 6.08 -5.85
C GLN A 60 -10.13 6.21 -6.90
N LEU A 61 -9.03 5.50 -6.72
CA LEU A 61 -7.96 5.50 -7.70
C LEU A 61 -8.44 4.94 -9.04
N GLN A 62 -9.19 3.84 -9.00
CA GLN A 62 -9.73 3.23 -10.21
C GLN A 62 -10.74 4.14 -10.91
N ASP A 63 -11.63 4.77 -10.15
CA ASP A 63 -12.63 5.66 -10.71
C ASP A 63 -11.98 6.85 -11.40
N TRP A 64 -11.00 7.46 -10.76
CA TRP A 64 -10.28 8.58 -11.34
C TRP A 64 -9.60 8.17 -12.65
N ALA A 65 -8.94 7.02 -12.64
CA ALA A 65 -8.21 6.54 -13.82
C ALA A 65 -9.16 6.29 -14.99
N ARG A 66 -10.34 5.71 -14.73
CA ARG A 66 -11.33 5.47 -15.79
C ARG A 66 -11.87 6.75 -16.39
N GLU A 67 -12.04 7.79 -15.57
CA GLU A 67 -12.55 9.07 -16.06
C GLU A 67 -11.53 9.82 -16.91
N HIS A 68 -10.24 9.56 -16.72
CA HIS A 68 -9.18 10.31 -17.38
C HIS A 68 -8.35 9.46 -18.33
N ASP A 69 -8.72 8.20 -18.51
CA ASP A 69 -8.09 7.32 -19.48
C ASP A 69 -8.77 7.52 -20.83
N SER A 70 -8.04 8.06 -21.74
CA SER A 70 -8.58 8.34 -23.08
C SER A 70 -8.20 7.25 -24.08
#